data_69004e6147aae10fa4810fb2d52091f3
#
_entry.id   69004e6147aae10fa4810fb2d52091f3
#
_cell.length_a   1.000
_cell.length_b   1.000
_cell.length_c   1.000
_cell.angle_alpha   90.00
_cell.angle_beta   90.00
_cell.angle_gamma   90.00
#
_symmetry.space_group_name_H-M   'P 1'
#
loop_
_entity.id
_entity.type
_entity.pdbx_description
1 polymer ?
#
loop_
_entity_poly.entity_id
_entity_poly.type
_entity_poly.pdbx_seq_one_letter_code
_entity_poly.pdbx_strand_id
1 'polypeptide(L)'
;MVAAQHRRAAEIGATVLENGGDAIDAAIATSFAIGVVEPWMSGPAAGGCMTIWRADEAKAYTIDYGMRSPMALDPAHYPLSGAGRNADLFPWLAVVEDRNVQGATAIAVPGVVAGMGLAHERFGRMPWRDLVEPAAALADEGLLVDWYSGLLMASSARSLAQDPDSAAMFLDDGQWPIIGQWTALTERRLDQKAFAATLRQIATGGARAFYTGDVARALVADIRDKGGCLSEHDLASYRAQILDALVVPYRGGHVYAAPGMTGGPTLARALRMLTEMLSPSSDPPGPDSYVAYARALDAAFKLRFDEMGDTGNEAPNAPACTTHFSIVDRKGNMCAVTQTLLSMFGSRVVSPSTGLLMNNGIMWFDPEPGKPNSLGPDKRCLANYCPVVGATHDGRRFALGASGGRKILGTVLQISSFMMDYGLSLEDAFHQPRIDMSGGEMVIADMALPREVLDALAASYTTVTARRTVFPYAFAVPAGVLRDGALNMGCTEIMSAWGDAVAERTTS
;
A
#
# COMPACT_ATOMS: atom_id res chain seq x y z
N MET A 1 9.38 11.21 -13.87
CA MET A 1 8.04 11.51 -13.31
C MET A 1 7.78 10.62 -12.13
N VAL A 2 7.34 11.17 -11.02
CA VAL A 2 6.99 10.46 -9.78
C VAL A 2 5.58 10.86 -9.39
N ALA A 3 4.65 9.91 -9.30
CA ALA A 3 3.28 10.09 -8.82
C ALA A 3 3.15 9.40 -7.46
N ALA A 4 2.85 10.15 -6.39
CA ALA A 4 2.76 9.62 -5.03
C ALA A 4 1.58 10.25 -4.27
N GLN A 5 1.12 9.58 -3.22
CA GLN A 5 0.01 10.06 -2.39
C GLN A 5 0.37 11.27 -1.53
N HIS A 6 1.65 11.66 -1.50
CA HIS A 6 2.10 12.89 -0.87
C HIS A 6 3.15 13.62 -1.73
N ARG A 7 2.89 14.90 -2.03
CA ARG A 7 3.74 15.75 -2.89
C ARG A 7 5.20 15.79 -2.43
N ARG A 8 5.49 15.97 -1.14
CA ARG A 8 6.88 16.06 -0.65
C ARG A 8 7.66 14.76 -0.90
N ALA A 9 7.01 13.60 -0.82
CA ALA A 9 7.66 12.32 -1.16
C ALA A 9 7.92 12.23 -2.67
N ALA A 10 6.98 12.70 -3.51
CA ALA A 10 7.17 12.77 -4.96
C ALA A 10 8.32 13.73 -5.35
N GLU A 11 8.44 14.87 -4.69
CA GLU A 11 9.53 15.84 -4.90
C GLU A 11 10.92 15.25 -4.58
N ILE A 12 11.03 14.46 -3.49
CA ILE A 12 12.29 13.77 -3.15
C ILE A 12 12.63 12.73 -4.23
N GLY A 13 11.68 11.93 -4.68
CA GLY A 13 11.90 10.99 -5.78
C GLY A 13 12.28 11.66 -7.09
N ALA A 14 11.62 12.78 -7.43
CA ALA A 14 11.96 13.58 -8.62
C ALA A 14 13.39 14.16 -8.54
N THR A 15 13.81 14.64 -7.36
CA THR A 15 15.18 15.12 -7.12
C THR A 15 16.22 14.01 -7.33
N VAL A 16 15.92 12.77 -6.96
CA VAL A 16 16.79 11.62 -7.24
C VAL A 16 16.94 11.40 -8.75
N LEU A 17 15.85 11.49 -9.52
CA LEU A 17 15.90 11.39 -10.98
C LEU A 17 16.72 12.56 -11.59
N GLU A 18 16.58 13.78 -11.10
CA GLU A 18 17.35 14.97 -11.51
C GLU A 18 18.84 14.77 -11.30
N ASN A 19 19.23 14.13 -10.19
CA ASN A 19 20.62 13.87 -9.81
C ASN A 19 21.21 12.63 -10.49
N GLY A 20 20.52 12.03 -11.48
CA GLY A 20 21.02 10.93 -12.29
C GLY A 20 20.69 9.53 -11.79
N GLY A 21 19.91 9.40 -10.73
CA GLY A 21 19.29 8.14 -10.32
C GLY A 21 18.27 7.63 -11.34
N ASP A 22 17.95 6.36 -11.28
CA ASP A 22 16.89 5.78 -12.09
C ASP A 22 15.57 5.61 -11.32
N ALA A 23 14.56 4.99 -11.95
CA ALA A 23 13.25 4.80 -11.34
C ALA A 23 13.30 4.00 -10.03
N ILE A 24 14.28 3.12 -9.85
CA ILE A 24 14.44 2.29 -8.66
C ILE A 24 15.08 3.09 -7.53
N ASP A 25 16.12 3.87 -7.80
CA ASP A 25 16.71 4.79 -6.84
C ASP A 25 15.65 5.79 -6.32
N ALA A 26 14.87 6.38 -7.24
CA ALA A 26 13.78 7.28 -6.89
C ALA A 26 12.69 6.57 -6.05
N ALA A 27 12.38 5.30 -6.34
CA ALA A 27 11.41 4.53 -5.56
C ALA A 27 11.90 4.28 -4.13
N ILE A 28 13.18 4.00 -3.94
CA ILE A 28 13.77 3.82 -2.61
C ILE A 28 13.66 5.11 -1.79
N ALA A 29 14.06 6.25 -2.36
CA ALA A 29 14.00 7.53 -1.68
C ALA A 29 12.55 7.95 -1.35
N THR A 30 11.62 7.77 -2.32
CA THR A 30 10.19 8.01 -2.12
C THR A 30 9.61 7.12 -1.02
N SER A 31 10.02 5.85 -0.95
CA SER A 31 9.56 4.88 0.07
C SER A 31 9.91 5.31 1.49
N PHE A 32 11.13 5.79 1.73
CA PHE A 32 11.52 6.31 3.03
C PHE A 32 10.86 7.66 3.33
N ALA A 33 10.78 8.56 2.35
CA ALA A 33 10.19 9.88 2.52
C ALA A 33 8.69 9.81 2.83
N ILE A 34 7.93 8.94 2.15
CA ILE A 34 6.48 8.82 2.37
C ILE A 34 6.17 8.28 3.76
N GLY A 35 7.04 7.43 4.33
CA GLY A 35 6.93 6.96 5.72
C GLY A 35 7.11 8.07 6.76
N VAL A 36 7.73 9.19 6.40
CA VAL A 36 7.85 10.38 7.25
C VAL A 36 6.61 11.26 7.16
N VAL A 37 6.09 11.47 5.94
CA VAL A 37 4.97 12.40 5.70
C VAL A 37 3.59 11.75 5.79
N GLU A 38 3.52 10.42 5.74
CA GLU A 38 2.30 9.61 5.99
C GLU A 38 2.59 8.48 6.99
N PRO A 39 3.09 8.78 8.20
CA PRO A 39 3.53 7.75 9.15
C PRO A 39 2.41 6.77 9.56
N TRP A 40 1.15 7.17 9.44
CA TRP A 40 -0.02 6.32 9.71
C TRP A 40 -0.36 5.33 8.59
N MET A 41 0.21 5.48 7.40
CA MET A 41 -0.04 4.57 6.26
C MET A 41 1.08 3.58 6.06
N SER A 42 2.35 4.03 6.22
CA SER A 42 3.54 3.27 5.83
C SER A 42 4.80 3.74 6.58
N GLY A 43 5.91 3.04 6.38
CA GLY A 43 7.23 3.38 6.90
C GLY A 43 8.16 2.18 6.97
N PRO A 44 9.35 2.29 7.59
CA PRO A 44 10.29 1.20 7.75
C PRO A 44 9.72 -0.05 8.44
N ALA A 45 8.75 0.15 9.35
CA ALA A 45 8.07 -0.94 10.06
C ALA A 45 6.89 -1.55 9.28
N ALA A 46 6.72 -1.23 8.02
CA ALA A 46 5.67 -1.75 7.12
C ALA A 46 6.14 -2.98 6.32
N GLY A 47 5.21 -3.53 5.54
CA GLY A 47 5.47 -4.49 4.48
C GLY A 47 4.91 -4.01 3.15
N GLY A 48 5.19 -4.75 2.06
CA GLY A 48 4.70 -4.37 0.75
C GLY A 48 5.24 -5.22 -0.39
N CYS A 49 5.04 -4.74 -1.61
CA CYS A 49 5.71 -5.26 -2.79
C CYS A 49 5.92 -4.17 -3.85
N MET A 50 6.84 -4.44 -4.76
CA MET A 50 7.26 -3.56 -5.83
C MET A 50 7.25 -4.33 -7.15
N THR A 51 6.62 -3.77 -8.19
CA THR A 51 6.71 -4.29 -9.57
C THR A 51 7.54 -3.33 -10.40
N ILE A 52 8.59 -3.85 -11.03
CA ILE A 52 9.61 -3.09 -11.76
C ILE A 52 9.57 -3.48 -13.23
N TRP A 53 9.65 -2.52 -14.12
CA TRP A 53 10.00 -2.72 -15.53
C TRP A 53 11.41 -2.19 -15.78
N ARG A 54 12.28 -3.06 -16.29
CA ARG A 54 13.62 -2.68 -16.79
C ARG A 54 13.56 -2.53 -18.29
N ALA A 55 13.73 -1.30 -18.77
CA ALA A 55 13.61 -1.01 -20.21
C ALA A 55 14.76 -1.58 -21.03
N ASP A 56 15.96 -1.60 -20.48
CA ASP A 56 17.17 -2.16 -21.09
C ASP A 56 17.15 -3.71 -21.17
N GLU A 57 16.47 -4.36 -20.24
CA GLU A 57 16.30 -5.82 -20.20
C GLU A 57 14.99 -6.28 -20.88
N ALA A 58 14.09 -5.36 -21.19
CA ALA A 58 12.71 -5.64 -21.64
C ALA A 58 12.00 -6.67 -20.74
N LYS A 59 12.22 -6.57 -19.42
CA LYS A 59 11.75 -7.54 -18.43
C LYS A 59 11.12 -6.88 -17.22
N ALA A 60 10.07 -7.55 -16.69
CA ALA A 60 9.43 -7.17 -15.45
C ALA A 60 9.88 -8.07 -14.30
N TYR A 61 10.09 -7.46 -13.13
CA TYR A 61 10.45 -8.12 -11.88
C TYR A 61 9.48 -7.72 -10.77
N THR A 62 9.37 -8.56 -9.76
CA THR A 62 8.70 -8.22 -8.51
C THR A 62 9.68 -8.37 -7.35
N ILE A 63 9.66 -7.42 -6.42
CA ILE A 63 10.29 -7.57 -5.12
C ILE A 63 9.18 -7.71 -4.09
N ASP A 64 9.07 -8.89 -3.49
CA ASP A 64 8.13 -9.20 -2.41
C ASP A 64 8.83 -9.00 -1.06
N TYR A 65 8.30 -8.08 -0.27
CA TYR A 65 8.69 -7.80 1.10
C TYR A 65 7.47 -7.72 2.03
N GLY A 66 6.50 -8.60 1.78
CA GLY A 66 5.31 -8.77 2.63
C GLY A 66 5.69 -9.13 4.08
N MET A 67 4.86 -8.71 5.02
CA MET A 67 5.05 -9.02 6.44
C MET A 67 4.94 -10.51 6.73
N ARG A 68 5.60 -10.95 7.84
CA ARG A 68 5.50 -12.32 8.35
C ARG A 68 5.08 -12.31 9.81
N SER A 69 4.30 -13.29 10.23
CA SER A 69 4.05 -13.51 11.65
C SER A 69 5.36 -13.91 12.39
N PRO A 70 5.57 -13.45 13.64
CA PRO A 70 6.71 -13.87 14.44
C PRO A 70 6.76 -15.39 14.66
N MET A 71 7.96 -15.97 14.77
CA MET A 71 8.13 -17.41 15.00
C MET A 71 7.58 -17.86 16.37
N ALA A 72 7.57 -16.97 17.35
CA ALA A 72 7.04 -17.23 18.69
C ALA A 72 5.54 -16.96 18.82
N LEU A 73 4.84 -16.65 17.71
CA LEU A 73 3.40 -16.41 17.75
C LEU A 73 2.67 -17.72 18.09
N ASP A 74 1.87 -17.67 19.15
CA ASP A 74 0.99 -18.77 19.56
C ASP A 74 -0.48 -18.41 19.28
N PRO A 75 -1.18 -19.11 18.37
CA PRO A 75 -2.59 -18.88 18.09
C PRO A 75 -3.50 -18.97 19.33
N ALA A 76 -3.11 -19.70 20.38
CA ALA A 76 -3.87 -19.79 21.62
C ALA A 76 -3.98 -18.46 22.37
N HIS A 77 -3.10 -17.49 22.09
CA HIS A 77 -3.17 -16.14 22.63
C HIS A 77 -4.21 -15.24 21.93
N TYR A 78 -4.89 -15.74 20.90
CA TYR A 78 -5.89 -15.02 20.11
C TYR A 78 -7.25 -15.72 20.13
N PRO A 79 -7.83 -16.00 21.31
CA PRO A 79 -9.10 -16.70 21.41
C PRO A 79 -10.22 -15.85 20.84
N LEU A 80 -11.18 -16.50 20.17
CA LEU A 80 -12.37 -15.83 19.66
C LEU A 80 -13.22 -15.30 20.84
N SER A 81 -13.69 -14.05 20.73
CA SER A 81 -14.45 -13.40 21.79
C SER A 81 -15.92 -13.79 21.85
N GLY A 82 -16.45 -14.38 20.77
CA GLY A 82 -17.90 -14.63 20.63
C GLY A 82 -18.73 -13.35 20.34
N ALA A 83 -18.11 -12.19 20.24
CA ALA A 83 -18.79 -10.89 19.98
C ALA A 83 -19.17 -10.65 18.50
N GLY A 84 -19.13 -11.68 17.66
CA GLY A 84 -19.40 -11.58 16.24
C GLY A 84 -18.14 -11.23 15.43
N ARG A 85 -18.29 -10.38 14.42
CA ARG A 85 -17.19 -10.00 13.52
C ARG A 85 -16.53 -8.71 13.96
N ASN A 86 -15.24 -8.58 13.69
CA ASN A 86 -14.48 -7.37 13.93
C ASN A 86 -15.02 -6.21 13.08
N ALA A 87 -15.03 -5.01 13.64
CA ALA A 87 -15.49 -3.79 12.98
C ALA A 87 -14.38 -3.06 12.21
N ASP A 88 -13.10 -3.49 12.36
CA ASP A 88 -11.98 -2.93 11.61
C ASP A 88 -11.97 -3.50 10.17
N LEU A 89 -10.85 -3.51 9.50
CA LEU A 89 -10.69 -3.75 8.06
C LEU A 89 -11.15 -5.14 7.55
N PHE A 90 -11.21 -6.14 8.44
CA PHE A 90 -11.53 -7.52 8.07
C PHE A 90 -12.79 -8.03 8.76
N PRO A 91 -13.69 -8.71 8.06
CA PRO A 91 -14.85 -9.33 8.66
C PRO A 91 -14.50 -10.66 9.37
N TRP A 92 -13.30 -10.75 9.98
CA TRP A 92 -12.94 -11.88 10.80
C TRP A 92 -13.82 -11.96 12.05
N LEU A 93 -13.91 -13.13 12.64
CA LEU A 93 -14.48 -13.25 13.98
C LEU A 93 -13.62 -12.43 14.95
N ALA A 94 -14.30 -11.72 15.85
CA ALA A 94 -13.62 -10.86 16.82
C ALA A 94 -12.80 -11.70 17.81
N VAL A 95 -11.57 -11.25 18.05
CA VAL A 95 -10.65 -11.82 19.04
C VAL A 95 -10.79 -11.04 20.35
N VAL A 96 -10.59 -11.73 21.47
CA VAL A 96 -10.58 -11.10 22.80
C VAL A 96 -9.58 -9.93 22.82
N GLU A 97 -10.04 -8.77 23.30
CA GLU A 97 -9.23 -7.54 23.43
C GLU A 97 -8.65 -7.02 22.10
N ASP A 98 -9.19 -7.46 20.96
CA ASP A 98 -8.67 -7.12 19.62
C ASP A 98 -7.17 -7.36 19.45
N ARG A 99 -6.60 -8.39 20.11
CA ARG A 99 -5.17 -8.69 20.16
C ARG A 99 -4.50 -8.87 18.81
N ASN A 100 -5.26 -9.27 17.79
CA ASN A 100 -4.79 -9.36 16.40
C ASN A 100 -4.90 -8.05 15.63
N VAL A 101 -5.55 -7.02 16.16
CA VAL A 101 -5.85 -5.75 15.49
C VAL A 101 -5.00 -4.61 16.01
N GLN A 102 -4.85 -4.50 17.32
CA GLN A 102 -4.15 -3.40 17.98
C GLN A 102 -3.26 -3.87 19.14
N GLY A 103 -2.32 -3.01 19.53
CA GLY A 103 -1.32 -3.34 20.55
C GLY A 103 -0.14 -4.13 19.99
N ALA A 104 0.83 -4.42 20.85
CA ALA A 104 2.08 -5.06 20.47
C ALA A 104 1.90 -6.51 19.96
N THR A 105 0.83 -7.18 20.36
CA THR A 105 0.49 -8.54 19.89
C THR A 105 0.04 -8.58 18.43
N ALA A 106 -0.39 -7.45 17.86
CA ALA A 106 -0.78 -7.36 16.46
C ALA A 106 0.40 -7.15 15.48
N ILE A 107 1.62 -6.98 16.00
CA ILE A 107 2.80 -6.62 15.20
C ILE A 107 3.38 -7.85 14.50
N ALA A 108 3.56 -7.74 13.20
CA ALA A 108 4.27 -8.69 12.35
C ALA A 108 5.69 -8.21 12.03
N VAL A 109 6.55 -9.12 11.58
CA VAL A 109 7.92 -8.83 11.15
C VAL A 109 7.89 -7.92 9.92
N PRO A 110 8.48 -6.72 9.97
CA PRO A 110 8.43 -5.75 8.87
C PRO A 110 9.37 -6.10 7.72
N GLY A 111 9.00 -5.67 6.50
CA GLY A 111 9.72 -6.02 5.28
C GLY A 111 10.27 -4.86 4.46
N VAL A 112 9.77 -3.63 4.63
CA VAL A 112 10.08 -2.49 3.73
C VAL A 112 11.58 -2.26 3.58
N VAL A 113 12.33 -2.17 4.68
CA VAL A 113 13.78 -1.87 4.60
C VAL A 113 14.54 -2.97 3.87
N ALA A 114 14.16 -4.25 4.05
CA ALA A 114 14.76 -5.37 3.31
C ALA A 114 14.40 -5.33 1.82
N GLY A 115 13.15 -4.97 1.49
CA GLY A 115 12.71 -4.81 0.11
C GLY A 115 13.46 -3.70 -0.61
N MET A 116 13.59 -2.54 0.01
CA MET A 116 14.36 -1.41 -0.53
C MET A 116 15.85 -1.75 -0.65
N GLY A 117 16.42 -2.44 0.35
CA GLY A 117 17.81 -2.90 0.30
C GLY A 117 18.06 -3.87 -0.84
N LEU A 118 17.17 -4.84 -1.06
CA LEU A 118 17.27 -5.82 -2.14
C LEU A 118 17.08 -5.15 -3.52
N ALA A 119 16.17 -4.15 -3.63
CA ALA A 119 16.02 -3.34 -4.84
C ALA A 119 17.30 -2.58 -5.16
N HIS A 120 17.90 -1.94 -4.16
CA HIS A 120 19.16 -1.22 -4.30
C HIS A 120 20.32 -2.14 -4.70
N GLU A 121 20.49 -3.27 -4.02
CA GLU A 121 21.55 -4.23 -4.31
C GLU A 121 21.50 -4.75 -5.75
N ARG A 122 20.29 -5.00 -6.28
CA ARG A 122 20.10 -5.59 -7.63
C ARG A 122 20.06 -4.55 -8.74
N PHE A 123 19.52 -3.37 -8.52
CA PHE A 123 19.19 -2.39 -9.54
C PHE A 123 19.69 -0.97 -9.26
N GLY A 124 20.05 -0.65 -8.01
CA GLY A 124 20.44 0.70 -7.59
C GLY A 124 21.71 1.21 -8.30
N ARG A 125 21.77 2.52 -8.48
CA ARG A 125 22.87 3.24 -9.12
C ARG A 125 23.49 4.30 -8.23
N MET A 126 22.66 4.93 -7.39
CA MET A 126 23.13 5.94 -6.44
C MET A 126 23.56 5.29 -5.11
N PRO A 127 24.46 5.94 -4.36
CA PRO A 127 24.81 5.45 -3.02
C PRO A 127 23.58 5.34 -2.13
N TRP A 128 23.44 4.23 -1.41
CA TRP A 128 22.30 3.98 -0.50
C TRP A 128 22.03 5.12 0.46
N ARG A 129 23.08 5.70 1.03
CA ARG A 129 22.97 6.82 1.97
C ARG A 129 22.25 8.00 1.36
N ASP A 130 22.55 8.34 0.10
CA ASP A 130 21.99 9.51 -0.59
C ASP A 130 20.48 9.32 -0.89
N LEU A 131 19.99 8.07 -0.88
CA LEU A 131 18.57 7.75 -1.06
C LEU A 131 17.79 7.80 0.26
N VAL A 132 18.45 7.55 1.42
CA VAL A 132 17.77 7.49 2.72
C VAL A 132 17.87 8.82 3.49
N GLU A 133 19.02 9.52 3.39
CA GLU A 133 19.29 10.77 4.15
C GLU A 133 18.25 11.88 3.91
N PRO A 134 17.67 12.06 2.68
CA PRO A 134 16.60 13.04 2.49
C PRO A 134 15.37 12.80 3.36
N ALA A 135 15.01 11.54 3.62
CA ALA A 135 13.93 11.20 4.52
C ALA A 135 14.28 11.48 5.99
N ALA A 136 15.54 11.26 6.38
CA ALA A 136 16.01 11.59 7.73
C ALA A 136 15.98 13.12 7.97
N ALA A 137 16.40 13.91 6.98
CA ALA A 137 16.32 15.36 7.04
C ALA A 137 14.86 15.85 7.13
N LEU A 138 13.96 15.22 6.37
CA LEU A 138 12.53 15.50 6.42
C LEU A 138 11.91 15.19 7.80
N ALA A 139 12.35 14.10 8.44
CA ALA A 139 11.90 13.74 9.79
C ALA A 139 12.44 14.69 10.87
N ASP A 140 13.64 15.25 10.70
CA ASP A 140 14.17 16.31 11.60
C ASP A 140 13.34 17.61 11.56
N GLU A 141 12.79 17.94 10.38
CA GLU A 141 11.88 19.08 10.27
C GLU A 141 10.60 18.88 11.08
N GLY A 142 10.23 17.62 11.32
CA GLY A 142 8.96 17.21 11.89
C GLY A 142 7.80 17.34 10.89
N LEU A 143 6.79 16.48 11.05
CA LEU A 143 5.61 16.48 10.18
C LEU A 143 4.69 17.65 10.52
N LEU A 144 4.47 18.54 9.55
CA LEU A 144 3.50 19.63 9.68
C LEU A 144 2.08 19.05 9.86
N VAL A 145 1.41 19.45 10.93
CA VAL A 145 0.03 19.07 11.16
C VAL A 145 -0.89 20.03 10.41
N ASP A 146 -1.52 19.53 9.36
CA ASP A 146 -2.55 20.24 8.61
C ASP A 146 -3.97 19.73 8.98
N TRP A 147 -4.99 20.21 8.28
CA TRP A 147 -6.38 19.83 8.52
C TRP A 147 -6.62 18.33 8.31
N TYR A 148 -5.93 17.72 7.33
CA TYR A 148 -6.15 16.31 6.99
C TYR A 148 -5.44 15.37 7.97
N SER A 149 -4.19 15.63 8.32
CA SER A 149 -3.49 14.90 9.38
C SER A 149 -4.20 15.02 10.73
N GLY A 150 -4.71 16.20 11.06
CA GLY A 150 -5.56 16.41 12.23
C GLY A 150 -6.85 15.58 12.22
N LEU A 151 -7.51 15.47 11.06
CA LEU A 151 -8.69 14.61 10.88
C LEU A 151 -8.36 13.13 11.05
N LEU A 152 -7.24 12.66 10.51
CA LEU A 152 -6.80 11.26 10.66
C LEU A 152 -6.47 10.93 12.12
N MET A 153 -5.75 11.81 12.82
CA MET A 153 -5.50 11.66 14.26
C MET A 153 -6.80 11.68 15.06
N ALA A 154 -7.74 12.57 14.75
CA ALA A 154 -9.05 12.62 15.39
C ALA A 154 -9.83 11.32 15.23
N SER A 155 -9.83 10.73 14.03
CA SER A 155 -10.52 9.47 13.74
C SER A 155 -9.96 8.27 14.52
N SER A 156 -8.71 8.35 14.96
CA SER A 156 -7.98 7.29 15.67
C SER A 156 -7.63 7.63 17.13
N ALA A 157 -8.02 8.81 17.62
CA ALA A 157 -7.58 9.33 18.91
C ALA A 157 -7.84 8.35 20.07
N ARG A 158 -9.01 7.72 20.09
CA ARG A 158 -9.39 6.76 21.15
C ARG A 158 -8.47 5.53 21.18
N SER A 159 -8.04 5.04 20.03
CA SER A 159 -7.16 3.88 19.96
C SER A 159 -5.68 4.26 20.16
N LEU A 160 -5.27 5.44 19.70
CA LEU A 160 -3.93 6.00 19.94
C LEU A 160 -3.68 6.27 21.43
N ALA A 161 -4.70 6.70 22.16
CA ALA A 161 -4.62 6.95 23.60
C ALA A 161 -4.37 5.69 24.47
N GLN A 162 -4.45 4.48 23.88
CA GLN A 162 -4.22 3.23 24.62
C GLN A 162 -2.72 2.89 24.74
N ASP A 163 -1.86 3.41 23.87
CA ASP A 163 -0.41 3.27 23.94
C ASP A 163 0.20 4.61 24.36
N PRO A 164 0.94 4.68 25.48
CA PRO A 164 1.47 5.94 25.98
C PRO A 164 2.38 6.68 25.02
N ASP A 165 3.20 5.95 24.23
CA ASP A 165 4.14 6.55 23.30
C ASP A 165 3.42 7.05 22.05
N SER A 166 2.39 6.34 21.59
CA SER A 166 1.51 6.82 20.51
C SER A 166 0.70 8.05 20.95
N ALA A 167 0.18 8.04 22.16
CA ALA A 167 -0.51 9.19 22.75
C ALA A 167 0.42 10.41 22.81
N ALA A 168 1.66 10.22 23.27
CA ALA A 168 2.65 11.29 23.34
C ALA A 168 3.04 11.85 21.97
N MET A 169 3.08 10.99 20.93
CA MET A 169 3.47 11.40 19.57
C MET A 169 2.33 12.09 18.80
N PHE A 170 1.10 11.61 18.93
CA PHE A 170 -0.01 11.98 18.04
C PHE A 170 -1.14 12.75 18.70
N LEU A 171 -1.14 12.91 20.03
CA LEU A 171 -2.23 13.55 20.77
C LEU A 171 -1.72 14.68 21.69
N ASP A 172 -2.52 15.72 21.84
CA ASP A 172 -2.35 16.73 22.89
C ASP A 172 -2.83 16.16 24.23
N ASP A 173 -1.99 16.32 25.27
CA ASP A 173 -2.25 15.81 26.63
C ASP A 173 -2.61 14.30 26.66
N GLY A 174 -2.16 13.56 25.62
CA GLY A 174 -2.41 12.13 25.48
C GLY A 174 -3.86 11.73 25.16
N GLN A 175 -4.73 12.69 24.87
CA GLN A 175 -6.16 12.44 24.68
C GLN A 175 -6.78 13.11 23.46
N TRP A 176 -6.33 14.32 23.13
CA TRP A 176 -6.99 15.16 22.15
C TRP A 176 -6.24 15.16 20.82
N PRO A 177 -6.95 15.16 19.67
CA PRO A 177 -6.28 15.32 18.38
C PRO A 177 -5.49 16.62 18.33
N ILE A 178 -4.27 16.57 17.83
CA ILE A 178 -3.48 17.76 17.61
C ILE A 178 -4.16 18.61 16.53
N ILE A 179 -4.45 19.87 16.86
CA ILE A 179 -4.93 20.85 15.89
C ILE A 179 -3.73 21.64 15.36
N GLY A 180 -3.48 21.50 14.05
CA GLY A 180 -2.29 22.03 13.40
C GLY A 180 -2.21 23.54 13.43
N GLN A 181 -3.30 24.21 13.09
CA GLN A 181 -3.35 25.66 13.05
C GLN A 181 -4.73 26.18 13.46
N TRP A 182 -4.73 27.09 14.41
CA TRP A 182 -5.90 27.85 14.79
C TRP A 182 -5.90 29.23 14.11
N THR A 183 -4.71 29.70 13.76
CA THR A 183 -4.47 30.92 12.97
C THR A 183 -3.31 30.65 12.00
N ALA A 184 -3.18 31.46 10.94
CA ALA A 184 -2.07 31.37 9.98
C ALA A 184 -0.68 31.70 10.56
N LEU A 185 -0.59 32.00 11.86
CA LEU A 185 0.64 32.45 12.53
C LEU A 185 1.32 31.36 13.37
N THR A 186 0.67 30.19 13.56
CA THR A 186 1.20 29.11 14.40
C THR A 186 1.20 27.80 13.64
N GLU A 187 2.39 27.23 13.43
CA GLU A 187 2.55 25.88 12.91
C GLU A 187 2.73 24.87 14.06
N ARG A 188 2.08 23.74 13.96
CA ARG A 188 2.32 22.58 14.82
C ARG A 188 2.97 21.48 14.00
N ARG A 189 3.99 20.86 14.56
CA ARG A 189 4.69 19.74 13.94
C ARG A 189 4.78 18.58 14.92
N LEU A 190 4.59 17.36 14.41
CA LEU A 190 4.90 16.16 15.17
C LEU A 190 6.41 16.02 15.27
N ASP A 191 6.92 15.74 16.46
CA ASP A 191 8.34 15.44 16.68
C ASP A 191 8.67 14.04 16.17
N GLN A 192 9.57 13.96 15.17
CA GLN A 192 10.02 12.71 14.58
C GLN A 192 11.55 12.52 14.73
N LYS A 193 12.19 13.18 15.72
CA LYS A 193 13.65 13.12 15.90
C LYS A 193 14.17 11.71 16.15
N ALA A 194 13.47 10.88 16.94
CA ALA A 194 13.87 9.49 17.14
C ALA A 194 13.78 8.70 15.83
N PHE A 195 12.77 8.98 15.01
CA PHE A 195 12.65 8.39 13.68
C PHE A 195 13.76 8.87 12.73
N ALA A 196 14.12 10.17 12.75
CA ALA A 196 15.25 10.70 12.00
C ALA A 196 16.57 10.03 12.37
N ALA A 197 16.82 9.82 13.67
CA ALA A 197 17.99 9.11 14.14
C ALA A 197 18.04 7.64 13.64
N THR A 198 16.90 6.95 13.65
CA THR A 198 16.77 5.58 13.11
C THR A 198 17.05 5.56 11.60
N LEU A 199 16.49 6.50 10.83
CA LEU A 199 16.76 6.61 9.39
C LEU A 199 18.26 6.85 9.11
N ARG A 200 18.96 7.66 9.91
CA ARG A 200 20.41 7.84 9.75
C ARG A 200 21.22 6.59 10.06
N GLN A 201 20.80 5.79 11.04
CA GLN A 201 21.43 4.49 11.28
C GLN A 201 21.23 3.55 10.08
N ILE A 202 20.04 3.54 9.47
CA ILE A 202 19.76 2.79 8.24
C ILE A 202 20.59 3.35 7.06
N ALA A 203 20.66 4.67 6.91
CA ALA A 203 21.43 5.33 5.86
C ALA A 203 22.93 4.99 5.93
N THR A 204 23.48 4.95 7.13
CA THR A 204 24.91 4.72 7.35
C THR A 204 25.28 3.24 7.35
N GLY A 205 24.46 2.40 8.00
CA GLY A 205 24.71 0.96 8.19
C GLY A 205 24.12 0.06 7.11
N GLY A 206 23.43 0.64 6.10
CA GLY A 206 22.72 -0.11 5.07
C GLY A 206 21.41 -0.74 5.59
N ALA A 207 20.67 -1.40 4.70
CA ALA A 207 19.38 -2.01 5.02
C ALA A 207 19.49 -3.04 6.18
N ARG A 208 20.60 -3.71 6.31
CA ARG A 208 20.83 -4.71 7.38
C ARG A 208 20.85 -4.11 8.78
N ALA A 209 21.18 -2.82 8.93
CA ALA A 209 21.19 -2.15 10.23
C ALA A 209 19.81 -2.13 10.91
N PHE A 210 18.72 -2.18 10.12
CA PHE A 210 17.37 -2.30 10.64
C PHE A 210 17.07 -3.69 11.25
N TYR A 211 17.66 -4.74 10.70
CA TYR A 211 17.38 -6.14 11.06
C TYR A 211 18.38 -6.75 12.03
N THR A 212 19.50 -6.10 12.22
CA THR A 212 20.57 -6.54 13.13
C THR A 212 21.25 -5.32 13.78
N GLY A 213 21.76 -5.48 14.99
CA GLY A 213 22.45 -4.38 15.68
C GLY A 213 21.52 -3.56 16.57
N ASP A 214 21.83 -2.26 16.75
CA ASP A 214 21.21 -1.43 17.77
C ASP A 214 19.72 -1.13 17.49
N VAL A 215 19.37 -0.85 16.23
CA VAL A 215 17.96 -0.60 15.83
C VAL A 215 17.11 -1.85 16.12
N ALA A 216 17.57 -3.03 15.73
CA ALA A 216 16.86 -4.28 15.96
C ALA A 216 16.66 -4.56 17.45
N ARG A 217 17.72 -4.39 18.25
CA ARG A 217 17.66 -4.61 19.71
C ARG A 217 16.70 -3.65 20.39
N ALA A 218 16.78 -2.36 20.07
CA ALA A 218 15.92 -1.34 20.63
C ALA A 218 14.44 -1.61 20.26
N LEU A 219 14.17 -1.88 19.00
CA LEU A 219 12.82 -2.18 18.51
C LEU A 219 12.25 -3.42 19.22
N VAL A 220 13.00 -4.50 19.31
CA VAL A 220 12.55 -5.74 19.97
C VAL A 220 12.32 -5.52 21.46
N ALA A 221 13.19 -4.79 22.15
CA ALA A 221 13.00 -4.46 23.56
C ALA A 221 11.70 -3.70 23.80
N ASP A 222 11.47 -2.60 23.06
CA ASP A 222 10.26 -1.79 23.17
C ASP A 222 8.99 -2.62 22.94
N ILE A 223 8.99 -3.48 21.90
CA ILE A 223 7.82 -4.28 21.56
C ILE A 223 7.56 -5.38 22.60
N ARG A 224 8.60 -6.00 23.14
CA ARG A 224 8.48 -7.01 24.20
C ARG A 224 8.00 -6.42 25.53
N ASP A 225 8.49 -5.25 25.89
CA ASP A 225 8.03 -4.52 27.09
C ASP A 225 6.54 -4.19 27.02
N LYS A 226 5.99 -4.03 25.81
CA LYS A 226 4.57 -3.84 25.52
C LYS A 226 3.78 -5.15 25.34
N GLY A 227 4.41 -6.31 25.56
CA GLY A 227 3.75 -7.63 25.50
C GLY A 227 3.70 -8.30 24.13
N GLY A 228 4.43 -7.78 23.13
CA GLY A 228 4.56 -8.42 21.82
C GLY A 228 5.54 -9.59 21.80
N CYS A 229 5.49 -10.41 20.75
CA CYS A 229 6.32 -11.62 20.64
C CYS A 229 7.46 -11.49 19.61
N LEU A 230 7.65 -10.32 18.99
CA LEU A 230 8.76 -10.06 18.05
C LEU A 230 10.12 -10.35 18.70
N SER A 231 11.04 -10.96 17.95
CA SER A 231 12.39 -11.28 18.41
C SER A 231 13.48 -10.77 17.46
N GLU A 232 14.70 -10.63 17.97
CA GLU A 232 15.86 -10.32 17.13
C GLU A 232 16.09 -11.40 16.07
N HIS A 233 15.73 -12.66 16.36
CA HIS A 233 15.82 -13.74 15.39
C HIS A 233 14.82 -13.57 14.24
N ASP A 234 13.58 -13.15 14.52
CA ASP A 234 12.59 -12.83 13.48
C ASP A 234 13.10 -11.75 12.53
N LEU A 235 13.67 -10.68 13.07
CA LEU A 235 14.26 -9.61 12.27
C LEU A 235 15.50 -10.13 11.51
N ALA A 236 16.46 -10.77 12.17
CA ALA A 236 17.70 -11.22 11.55
C ALA A 236 17.48 -12.26 10.44
N SER A 237 16.44 -13.09 10.54
CA SER A 237 16.10 -14.12 9.57
C SER A 237 15.24 -13.60 8.42
N TYR A 238 14.60 -12.42 8.54
CA TYR A 238 13.74 -11.88 7.48
C TYR A 238 14.50 -11.66 6.17
N ARG A 239 13.88 -12.06 5.06
CA ARG A 239 14.40 -11.86 3.69
C ARG A 239 13.27 -11.43 2.76
N ALA A 240 13.50 -10.33 2.04
CA ALA A 240 12.73 -9.99 0.85
C ALA A 240 13.14 -10.93 -0.31
N GLN A 241 12.29 -11.06 -1.32
CA GLN A 241 12.50 -11.97 -2.45
C GLN A 241 12.37 -11.22 -3.78
N ILE A 242 13.26 -11.54 -4.74
CA ILE A 242 13.07 -11.16 -6.14
C ILE A 242 12.38 -12.32 -6.85
N LEU A 243 11.28 -12.03 -7.52
CA LEU A 243 10.47 -12.98 -8.26
C LEU A 243 10.27 -12.47 -9.69
N ASP A 244 10.07 -13.38 -10.64
CA ASP A 244 9.57 -13.00 -11.96
C ASP A 244 8.12 -12.49 -11.81
N ALA A 245 7.81 -11.38 -12.45
CA ALA A 245 6.45 -10.84 -12.42
C ALA A 245 5.49 -11.80 -13.15
N LEU A 246 4.26 -11.87 -12.63
CA LEU A 246 3.17 -12.60 -13.29
C LEU A 246 2.78 -11.85 -14.57
N VAL A 247 2.95 -12.49 -15.72
CA VAL A 247 2.61 -11.92 -17.02
C VAL A 247 1.19 -12.25 -17.40
N VAL A 248 0.35 -11.23 -17.59
CA VAL A 248 -1.05 -11.37 -18.00
C VAL A 248 -1.23 -10.75 -19.38
N PRO A 249 -1.36 -11.54 -20.44
CA PRO A 249 -1.75 -11.02 -21.74
C PRO A 249 -3.14 -10.40 -21.67
N TYR A 250 -3.28 -9.15 -22.14
CA TYR A 250 -4.55 -8.45 -22.12
C TYR A 250 -4.65 -7.46 -23.30
N ARG A 251 -5.69 -7.60 -24.13
CA ARG A 251 -6.02 -6.69 -25.26
C ARG A 251 -4.84 -6.38 -26.19
N GLY A 252 -4.09 -7.37 -26.57
CA GLY A 252 -2.92 -7.20 -27.45
C GLY A 252 -1.69 -6.61 -26.77
N GLY A 253 -1.80 -6.28 -25.49
CA GLY A 253 -0.70 -5.86 -24.61
C GLY A 253 -0.48 -6.83 -23.47
N HIS A 254 0.14 -6.34 -22.39
CA HIS A 254 0.43 -7.13 -21.19
C HIS A 254 0.27 -6.32 -19.91
N VAL A 255 -0.19 -6.97 -18.85
CA VAL A 255 -0.12 -6.46 -17.47
C VAL A 255 0.83 -7.37 -16.69
N TYR A 256 1.83 -6.78 -16.06
CA TYR A 256 2.79 -7.46 -15.19
C TYR A 256 2.42 -7.16 -13.75
N ALA A 257 2.10 -8.19 -12.98
CA ALA A 257 1.63 -8.08 -11.60
C ALA A 257 2.53 -8.87 -10.64
N ALA A 258 2.48 -8.53 -9.36
CA ALA A 258 3.21 -9.27 -8.34
C ALA A 258 2.59 -10.68 -8.14
N PRO A 259 3.39 -11.77 -8.14
CA PRO A 259 2.92 -13.13 -7.87
C PRO A 259 2.73 -13.39 -6.37
N GLY A 260 2.38 -14.62 -6.00
CA GLY A 260 2.37 -15.12 -4.61
C GLY A 260 1.23 -14.56 -3.77
N MET A 261 1.52 -14.26 -2.49
CA MET A 261 0.54 -13.81 -1.49
C MET A 261 0.13 -12.34 -1.65
N THR A 262 -0.06 -11.89 -2.90
CA THR A 262 -0.43 -10.52 -3.27
C THR A 262 -1.81 -10.46 -3.93
N GLY A 263 -2.23 -9.26 -4.33
CA GLY A 263 -3.42 -9.05 -5.16
C GLY A 263 -3.24 -9.45 -6.64
N GLY A 264 -2.01 -9.63 -7.10
CA GLY A 264 -1.71 -9.89 -8.51
C GLY A 264 -2.35 -11.15 -9.10
N PRO A 265 -2.31 -12.34 -8.45
CA PRO A 265 -2.99 -13.52 -8.94
C PRO A 265 -4.51 -13.33 -9.10
N THR A 266 -5.14 -12.62 -8.18
CA THR A 266 -6.58 -12.30 -8.25
C THR A 266 -6.88 -11.33 -9.39
N LEU A 267 -6.04 -10.29 -9.56
CA LEU A 267 -6.13 -9.36 -10.70
C LEU A 267 -5.96 -10.11 -12.03
N ALA A 268 -4.99 -11.01 -12.12
CA ALA A 268 -4.75 -11.81 -13.31
C ALA A 268 -5.97 -12.66 -13.70
N ARG A 269 -6.65 -13.25 -12.71
CA ARG A 269 -7.91 -13.96 -12.91
C ARG A 269 -9.00 -13.03 -13.44
N ALA A 270 -9.21 -11.90 -12.77
CA ALA A 270 -10.24 -10.93 -13.16
C ALA A 270 -10.01 -10.39 -14.58
N LEU A 271 -8.76 -10.09 -14.98
CA LEU A 271 -8.43 -9.64 -16.35
C LEU A 271 -8.70 -10.73 -17.39
N ARG A 272 -8.39 -12.01 -17.11
CA ARG A 272 -8.72 -13.12 -18.03
C ARG A 272 -10.22 -13.26 -18.20
N MET A 273 -10.99 -13.26 -17.12
CA MET A 273 -12.45 -13.32 -17.17
C MET A 273 -13.04 -12.12 -17.93
N LEU A 274 -12.48 -10.93 -17.70
CA LEU A 274 -12.91 -9.73 -18.41
C LEU A 274 -12.63 -9.82 -19.92
N THR A 275 -11.55 -10.48 -20.33
CA THR A 275 -11.26 -10.74 -21.76
C THR A 275 -12.36 -11.58 -22.42
N GLU A 276 -12.96 -12.51 -21.68
CA GLU A 276 -14.03 -13.39 -22.16
C GLU A 276 -15.41 -12.73 -22.12
N MET A 277 -15.66 -11.88 -21.11
CA MET A 277 -16.99 -11.30 -20.82
C MET A 277 -17.23 -9.97 -21.50
N LEU A 278 -16.17 -9.19 -21.78
CA LEU A 278 -16.26 -7.83 -22.29
C LEU A 278 -15.72 -7.73 -23.71
N SER A 279 -16.59 -7.29 -24.63
CA SER A 279 -16.19 -6.81 -25.95
C SER A 279 -16.28 -5.28 -25.93
N PRO A 280 -15.14 -4.58 -25.75
CA PRO A 280 -15.19 -3.12 -25.64
C PRO A 280 -15.66 -2.48 -26.95
N SER A 281 -16.49 -1.45 -26.84
CA SER A 281 -16.88 -0.60 -27.96
C SER A 281 -15.90 0.58 -28.11
N SER A 282 -16.06 1.36 -29.18
CA SER A 282 -15.32 2.62 -29.34
C SER A 282 -15.81 3.73 -28.39
N ASP A 283 -16.95 3.53 -27.74
CA ASP A 283 -17.54 4.48 -26.80
C ASP A 283 -16.93 4.29 -25.39
N PRO A 284 -17.00 5.32 -24.52
CA PRO A 284 -16.60 5.18 -23.12
C PRO A 284 -17.29 4.00 -22.42
N PRO A 285 -16.70 3.48 -21.30
CA PRO A 285 -17.28 2.34 -20.60
C PRO A 285 -18.72 2.60 -20.15
N GLY A 286 -19.64 1.74 -20.61
CA GLY A 286 -21.07 1.81 -20.37
C GLY A 286 -21.61 0.67 -19.48
N PRO A 287 -22.93 0.42 -19.46
CA PRO A 287 -23.59 -0.58 -18.62
C PRO A 287 -22.95 -1.96 -18.67
N ASP A 288 -22.70 -2.49 -19.88
CA ASP A 288 -22.11 -3.82 -20.05
C ASP A 288 -20.70 -3.90 -19.46
N SER A 289 -19.91 -2.82 -19.56
CA SER A 289 -18.56 -2.75 -19.01
C SER A 289 -18.57 -2.85 -17.49
N TYR A 290 -19.41 -2.06 -16.83
CA TYR A 290 -19.48 -2.06 -15.36
C TYR A 290 -20.06 -3.33 -14.78
N VAL A 291 -21.03 -3.95 -15.47
CA VAL A 291 -21.55 -5.28 -15.10
C VAL A 291 -20.47 -6.34 -15.29
N ALA A 292 -19.66 -6.27 -16.34
CA ALA A 292 -18.55 -7.19 -16.57
C ALA A 292 -17.45 -7.02 -15.49
N TYR A 293 -17.12 -5.78 -15.10
CA TYR A 293 -16.19 -5.52 -13.98
C TYR A 293 -16.69 -6.14 -12.68
N ALA A 294 -17.96 -5.91 -12.33
CA ALA A 294 -18.56 -6.47 -11.12
C ALA A 294 -18.48 -8.00 -11.12
N ARG A 295 -18.86 -8.65 -12.23
CA ARG A 295 -18.84 -10.12 -12.36
C ARG A 295 -17.44 -10.70 -12.30
N ALA A 296 -16.48 -10.09 -13.00
CA ALA A 296 -15.09 -10.55 -12.99
C ALA A 296 -14.45 -10.43 -11.60
N LEU A 297 -14.72 -9.32 -10.90
CA LEU A 297 -14.24 -9.09 -9.54
C LEU A 297 -14.90 -10.06 -8.54
N ASP A 298 -16.22 -10.21 -8.57
CA ASP A 298 -16.95 -11.14 -7.70
C ASP A 298 -16.40 -12.58 -7.81
N ALA A 299 -16.28 -13.07 -9.03
CA ALA A 299 -15.77 -14.41 -9.27
C ALA A 299 -14.29 -14.57 -8.85
N ALA A 300 -13.44 -13.57 -9.14
CA ALA A 300 -12.04 -13.60 -8.77
C ALA A 300 -11.84 -13.53 -7.25
N PHE A 301 -12.65 -12.74 -6.53
CA PHE A 301 -12.61 -12.67 -5.08
C PHE A 301 -13.15 -13.94 -4.41
N LYS A 302 -14.20 -14.57 -4.93
CA LYS A 302 -14.67 -15.86 -4.42
C LYS A 302 -13.56 -16.92 -4.46
N LEU A 303 -12.89 -17.04 -5.61
CA LEU A 303 -11.76 -17.96 -5.73
C LEU A 303 -10.58 -17.58 -4.81
N ARG A 304 -10.30 -16.25 -4.65
CA ARG A 304 -9.30 -15.79 -3.69
C ARG A 304 -9.65 -16.27 -2.27
N PHE A 305 -10.91 -16.17 -1.90
CA PHE A 305 -11.39 -16.50 -0.57
C PHE A 305 -11.39 -17.99 -0.28
N ASP A 306 -11.62 -18.80 -1.31
CA ASP A 306 -11.69 -20.25 -1.20
C ASP A 306 -10.30 -20.93 -1.28
N GLU A 307 -9.33 -20.30 -1.93
CA GLU A 307 -8.09 -20.95 -2.34
C GLU A 307 -6.80 -20.36 -1.75
N MET A 308 -6.76 -19.09 -1.25
CA MET A 308 -5.50 -18.42 -0.95
C MET A 308 -5.22 -18.18 0.54
N GLY A 309 -3.98 -18.41 1.00
CA GLY A 309 -3.45 -18.21 2.34
C GLY A 309 -2.12 -18.93 2.52
N ASP A 310 -1.31 -18.59 3.50
CA ASP A 310 -0.06 -19.31 3.80
C ASP A 310 -0.32 -20.46 4.76
N THR A 311 -0.82 -21.59 4.22
CA THR A 311 -1.05 -22.83 4.96
C THR A 311 0.12 -23.79 4.82
N GLY A 312 1.21 -23.29 4.13
CA GLY A 312 1.73 -24.28 3.24
C GLY A 312 0.69 -24.67 2.17
N ASN A 313 -0.58 -24.13 2.19
CA ASN A 313 -1.70 -24.26 1.23
C ASN A 313 -2.77 -23.18 1.52
N GLU A 314 -3.27 -22.46 0.56
CA GLU A 314 -3.77 -21.08 0.54
C GLU A 314 -5.28 -20.80 0.69
N ALA A 315 -5.78 -19.77 1.40
CA ALA A 315 -7.08 -19.03 1.26
C ALA A 315 -7.25 -17.74 2.12
N PRO A 316 -8.44 -17.06 2.21
CA PRO A 316 -8.51 -15.65 1.80
C PRO A 316 -8.85 -14.58 2.87
N ASN A 317 -8.90 -13.36 2.43
CA ASN A 317 -9.64 -12.12 2.82
C ASN A 317 -8.86 -11.03 3.52
N ALA A 318 -8.97 -9.77 2.93
CA ALA A 318 -9.16 -8.56 3.68
C ALA A 318 -8.96 -7.17 3.08
N PRO A 319 -9.48 -6.07 3.67
CA PRO A 319 -9.11 -4.70 3.34
C PRO A 319 -7.97 -4.15 4.20
N ALA A 320 -7.32 -3.06 3.74
CA ALA A 320 -6.19 -2.43 4.42
C ALA A 320 -6.07 -0.93 4.09
N CYS A 321 -5.52 -0.16 5.02
CA CYS A 321 -4.88 1.14 4.71
C CYS A 321 -3.51 0.89 4.11
N THR A 322 -3.10 1.72 3.14
CA THR A 322 -1.92 1.46 2.30
C THR A 322 -1.47 2.78 1.70
N THR A 323 -0.20 2.91 1.32
CA THR A 323 0.24 3.96 0.41
C THR A 323 0.71 3.35 -0.91
N HIS A 324 0.56 4.10 -2.00
CA HIS A 324 1.04 3.70 -3.32
C HIS A 324 1.74 4.86 -4.01
N PHE A 325 2.80 4.55 -4.76
CA PHE A 325 3.47 5.48 -5.66
C PHE A 325 4.02 4.76 -6.88
N SER A 326 4.08 5.49 -7.99
CA SER A 326 4.56 5.00 -9.28
C SER A 326 5.57 5.96 -9.88
N ILE A 327 6.58 5.43 -10.55
CA ILE A 327 7.71 6.18 -11.09
C ILE A 327 8.04 5.73 -12.50
N VAL A 328 8.43 6.68 -13.34
CA VAL A 328 9.05 6.44 -14.66
C VAL A 328 10.21 7.39 -14.86
N ASP A 329 11.37 6.85 -15.28
CA ASP A 329 12.55 7.63 -15.62
C ASP A 329 12.63 7.96 -17.13
N ARG A 330 13.64 8.76 -17.51
CA ARG A 330 13.87 9.16 -18.91
C ARG A 330 14.18 7.98 -19.83
N LYS A 331 14.71 6.86 -19.31
CA LYS A 331 15.05 5.66 -20.07
C LYS A 331 13.86 4.70 -20.23
N GLY A 332 12.74 5.00 -19.55
CA GLY A 332 11.54 4.17 -19.56
C GLY A 332 11.57 3.02 -18.57
N ASN A 333 12.52 2.99 -17.61
CA ASN A 333 12.37 2.12 -16.46
C ASN A 333 11.19 2.60 -15.62
N MET A 334 10.41 1.66 -15.08
CA MET A 334 9.24 1.97 -14.27
C MET A 334 9.26 1.20 -12.98
N CYS A 335 8.65 1.79 -11.97
CA CYS A 335 8.45 1.15 -10.67
C CYS A 335 7.07 1.50 -10.12
N ALA A 336 6.29 0.50 -9.73
CA ALA A 336 5.05 0.62 -8.97
C ALA A 336 5.28 0.02 -7.59
N VAL A 337 5.02 0.77 -6.53
CA VAL A 337 5.28 0.37 -5.14
C VAL A 337 4.02 0.48 -4.32
N THR A 338 3.62 -0.61 -3.66
CA THR A 338 2.55 -0.61 -2.67
C THR A 338 3.10 -1.10 -1.34
N GLN A 339 2.98 -0.29 -0.29
CA GLN A 339 3.47 -0.62 1.05
C GLN A 339 2.50 -0.14 2.14
N THR A 340 2.48 -0.80 3.31
CA THR A 340 1.47 -0.54 4.34
C THR A 340 1.88 -0.99 5.73
N LEU A 341 1.37 -0.27 6.75
CA LEU A 341 1.28 -0.76 8.12
C LEU A 341 0.07 -1.69 8.34
N LEU A 342 -0.84 -1.79 7.40
CA LEU A 342 -2.13 -2.46 7.30
C LEU A 342 -3.29 -1.54 7.71
N SER A 343 -3.64 -1.42 8.97
CA SER A 343 -4.64 -0.44 9.43
C SER A 343 -4.05 0.97 9.45
N MET A 344 -4.90 1.98 9.45
CA MET A 344 -4.47 3.36 9.74
C MET A 344 -3.86 3.41 11.14
N PHE A 345 -2.65 3.95 11.25
CA PHE A 345 -1.77 3.86 12.43
C PHE A 345 -1.35 2.44 12.81
N GLY A 346 -1.44 1.45 11.91
CA GLY A 346 -0.99 0.08 12.13
C GLY A 346 -1.53 -0.53 13.43
N SER A 347 -0.65 -1.02 14.29
CA SER A 347 -0.97 -1.55 15.62
C SER A 347 -1.31 -0.46 16.66
N ARG A 348 -1.20 0.82 16.32
CA ARG A 348 -1.28 1.98 17.21
C ARG A 348 -0.19 1.95 18.31
N VAL A 349 0.92 1.31 18.04
CA VAL A 349 2.09 1.21 18.93
C VAL A 349 3.27 1.94 18.32
N VAL A 350 3.82 2.88 19.07
CA VAL A 350 5.10 3.52 18.73
C VAL A 350 6.22 2.86 19.55
N SER A 351 7.33 2.56 18.89
CA SER A 351 8.58 2.21 19.57
C SER A 351 9.29 3.51 19.97
N PRO A 352 9.37 3.86 21.25
CA PRO A 352 9.93 5.14 21.68
C PRO A 352 11.41 5.28 21.36
N SER A 353 12.16 4.18 21.43
CA SER A 353 13.61 4.17 21.14
C SER A 353 13.93 4.42 19.67
N THR A 354 13.03 4.07 18.75
CA THR A 354 13.24 4.17 17.30
C THR A 354 12.36 5.22 16.63
N GLY A 355 11.31 5.71 17.29
CA GLY A 355 10.31 6.61 16.73
C GLY A 355 9.41 5.97 15.65
N LEU A 356 9.44 4.64 15.51
CA LEU A 356 8.69 3.93 14.49
C LEU A 356 7.28 3.58 14.96
N LEU A 357 6.29 3.93 14.15
CA LEU A 357 4.93 3.42 14.28
C LEU A 357 4.88 2.01 13.66
N MET A 358 4.38 1.03 14.44
CA MET A 358 4.44 -0.39 14.08
C MET A 358 3.19 -0.85 13.30
N ASN A 359 3.43 -1.80 12.40
CA ASN A 359 2.35 -2.46 11.63
C ASN A 359 1.45 -3.31 12.55
N ASN A 360 0.27 -3.68 12.05
CA ASN A 360 -0.60 -4.70 12.62
C ASN A 360 -0.82 -5.88 11.67
N GLY A 361 0.26 -6.38 11.08
CA GLY A 361 0.22 -7.43 10.06
C GLY A 361 -0.40 -8.75 10.52
N ILE A 362 -0.50 -9.01 11.83
CA ILE A 362 -1.19 -10.19 12.36
C ILE A 362 -2.68 -10.19 12.01
N MET A 363 -3.27 -9.03 11.83
CA MET A 363 -4.66 -8.90 11.38
C MET A 363 -4.93 -9.44 9.97
N TRP A 364 -3.89 -9.67 9.14
CA TRP A 364 -4.04 -10.33 7.85
C TRP A 364 -4.54 -11.77 7.96
N PHE A 365 -4.28 -12.46 9.07
CA PHE A 365 -4.62 -13.85 9.27
C PHE A 365 -6.03 -14.02 9.83
N ASP A 366 -6.70 -15.08 9.39
CA ASP A 366 -7.99 -15.50 9.96
C ASP A 366 -7.74 -16.11 11.35
N PRO A 367 -8.36 -15.59 12.42
CA PRO A 367 -8.20 -16.16 13.75
C PRO A 367 -8.88 -17.52 13.93
N GLU A 368 -9.79 -17.92 13.02
CA GLU A 368 -10.39 -19.25 13.06
C GLU A 368 -9.37 -20.31 12.61
N PRO A 369 -9.18 -21.37 13.41
CA PRO A 369 -8.27 -22.44 13.06
C PRO A 369 -8.79 -23.31 11.91
N GLY A 370 -7.88 -23.98 11.18
CA GLY A 370 -8.20 -24.95 10.13
C GLY A 370 -8.56 -24.37 8.77
N LYS A 371 -8.47 -23.05 8.61
CA LYS A 371 -8.60 -22.39 7.31
C LYS A 371 -7.22 -22.18 6.68
N PRO A 372 -7.17 -22.03 5.37
CA PRO A 372 -5.91 -21.79 4.69
C PRO A 372 -5.13 -20.57 5.21
N ASN A 373 -5.75 -19.43 5.45
CA ASN A 373 -5.13 -18.25 6.01
C ASN A 373 -5.15 -18.18 7.55
N SER A 374 -5.37 -19.31 8.25
CA SER A 374 -5.41 -19.30 9.72
C SER A 374 -4.12 -18.77 10.32
N LEU A 375 -4.27 -18.02 11.42
CA LEU A 375 -3.18 -17.49 12.20
C LEU A 375 -2.19 -18.60 12.63
N GLY A 376 -0.90 -18.37 12.50
CA GLY A 376 0.15 -19.30 12.87
C GLY A 376 1.53 -18.64 12.84
N PRO A 377 2.54 -19.29 13.44
CA PRO A 377 3.92 -18.77 13.46
C PRO A 377 4.60 -18.84 12.09
N ASP A 378 5.51 -17.91 11.83
CA ASP A 378 6.40 -17.85 10.67
C ASP A 378 5.68 -17.90 9.31
N LYS A 379 4.44 -17.40 9.22
CA LYS A 379 3.64 -17.35 7.98
C LYS A 379 3.74 -16.00 7.30
N ARG A 380 3.72 -15.98 5.96
CA ARG A 380 3.54 -14.76 5.17
C ARG A 380 2.10 -14.31 5.21
N CYS A 381 1.92 -13.00 5.32
CA CYS A 381 0.58 -12.39 5.26
C CYS A 381 0.01 -12.46 3.83
N LEU A 382 -1.26 -12.86 3.69
CA LEU A 382 -2.00 -12.75 2.42
C LEU A 382 -2.44 -11.30 2.22
N ALA A 383 -1.67 -10.54 1.45
CA ALA A 383 -1.84 -9.12 1.29
C ALA A 383 -2.60 -8.72 0.01
N ASN A 384 -3.21 -7.53 -0.01
CA ASN A 384 -3.90 -6.99 -1.18
C ASN A 384 -3.01 -6.07 -2.03
N TYR A 385 -1.69 -6.06 -1.82
CA TYR A 385 -0.77 -5.30 -2.67
C TYR A 385 -0.99 -5.68 -4.13
N CYS A 386 -1.18 -4.69 -4.99
CA CYS A 386 -1.42 -4.92 -6.41
C CYS A 386 -0.73 -3.85 -7.27
N PRO A 387 0.59 -3.61 -7.07
CA PRO A 387 1.33 -2.76 -7.99
C PRO A 387 1.51 -3.49 -9.32
N VAL A 388 1.26 -2.79 -10.42
CA VAL A 388 1.39 -3.34 -11.77
C VAL A 388 2.23 -2.43 -12.66
N VAL A 389 2.86 -3.04 -13.64
CA VAL A 389 3.37 -2.35 -14.83
C VAL A 389 2.62 -2.91 -16.03
N GLY A 390 2.23 -2.08 -16.99
CA GLY A 390 1.52 -2.51 -18.18
C GLY A 390 2.15 -2.00 -19.47
N ALA A 391 1.84 -2.68 -20.56
CA ALA A 391 2.12 -2.25 -21.91
C ALA A 391 0.85 -2.40 -22.74
N THR A 392 0.40 -1.33 -23.36
CA THR A 392 -0.76 -1.32 -24.26
C THR A 392 -0.35 -1.81 -25.66
N HIS A 393 -1.33 -2.17 -26.49
CA HIS A 393 -1.09 -2.65 -27.87
C HIS A 393 -0.43 -1.58 -28.78
N ASP A 394 -0.64 -0.30 -28.47
CA ASP A 394 -0.10 0.85 -29.22
C ASP A 394 1.31 1.26 -28.72
N GLY A 395 1.88 0.53 -27.77
CA GLY A 395 3.25 0.72 -27.28
C GLY A 395 3.40 1.66 -26.09
N ARG A 396 2.32 2.27 -25.60
CA ARG A 396 2.36 3.03 -24.34
C ARG A 396 2.65 2.07 -23.18
N ARG A 397 3.33 2.57 -22.14
CA ARG A 397 3.59 1.82 -20.90
C ARG A 397 3.11 2.60 -19.71
N PHE A 398 2.64 1.90 -18.69
CA PHE A 398 2.20 2.51 -17.44
C PHE A 398 2.68 1.72 -16.22
N ALA A 399 2.86 2.41 -15.11
CA ALA A 399 2.98 1.82 -13.79
C ALA A 399 1.83 2.34 -12.94
N LEU A 400 1.13 1.45 -12.23
CA LEU A 400 -0.12 1.75 -11.55
C LEU A 400 -0.27 0.89 -10.30
N GLY A 401 -0.95 1.42 -9.32
CA GLY A 401 -1.50 0.73 -8.18
C GLY A 401 -2.35 1.67 -7.35
N ALA A 402 -2.74 1.23 -6.17
CA ALA A 402 -3.60 2.03 -5.31
C ALA A 402 -3.38 1.70 -3.83
N SER A 403 -3.90 2.56 -2.95
CA SER A 403 -4.15 2.27 -1.55
C SER A 403 -5.66 2.10 -1.30
N GLY A 404 -6.04 1.33 -0.28
CA GLY A 404 -7.47 1.15 0.06
C GLY A 404 -7.91 -0.30 0.21
N GLY A 405 -7.01 -1.19 0.61
CA GLY A 405 -7.34 -2.56 0.95
C GLY A 405 -7.79 -3.42 -0.20
N ARG A 406 -8.90 -4.14 -0.03
CA ARG A 406 -9.49 -4.99 -1.07
C ARG A 406 -9.91 -4.20 -2.31
N LYS A 407 -10.30 -2.94 -2.14
CA LYS A 407 -10.71 -2.03 -3.21
C LYS A 407 -9.59 -1.73 -4.22
N ILE A 408 -8.33 -2.00 -3.84
CA ILE A 408 -7.15 -1.84 -4.69
C ILE A 408 -7.31 -2.61 -6.00
N LEU A 409 -7.70 -3.89 -5.93
CA LEU A 409 -7.79 -4.75 -7.11
C LEU A 409 -8.83 -4.22 -8.12
N GLY A 410 -10.02 -3.86 -7.63
CA GLY A 410 -11.09 -3.31 -8.48
C GLY A 410 -10.68 -2.01 -9.15
N THR A 411 -9.95 -1.14 -8.43
CA THR A 411 -9.45 0.12 -8.99
C THR A 411 -8.36 -0.12 -10.04
N VAL A 412 -7.38 -0.99 -9.76
CA VAL A 412 -6.32 -1.33 -10.72
C VAL A 412 -6.88 -2.01 -11.96
N LEU A 413 -7.85 -2.93 -11.80
CA LEU A 413 -8.55 -3.57 -12.92
C LEU A 413 -9.21 -2.53 -13.84
N GLN A 414 -10.05 -1.65 -13.26
CA GLN A 414 -10.83 -0.69 -14.03
C GLN A 414 -9.93 0.35 -14.72
N ILE A 415 -8.96 0.94 -14.03
CA ILE A 415 -8.04 1.91 -14.64
C ILE A 415 -7.20 1.25 -15.75
N SER A 416 -6.73 0.02 -15.55
CA SER A 416 -6.04 -0.73 -16.61
C SER A 416 -6.95 -0.96 -17.82
N SER A 417 -8.20 -1.35 -17.58
CA SER A 417 -9.20 -1.52 -18.65
C SER A 417 -9.52 -0.19 -19.35
N PHE A 418 -9.71 0.89 -18.62
CA PHE A 418 -9.97 2.21 -19.21
C PHE A 418 -8.87 2.62 -20.19
N MET A 419 -7.61 2.38 -19.87
CA MET A 419 -6.49 2.66 -20.77
C MET A 419 -6.35 1.64 -21.91
N MET A 420 -6.56 0.34 -21.64
CA MET A 420 -6.28 -0.74 -22.59
C MET A 420 -7.47 -1.15 -23.46
N ASP A 421 -8.70 -1.09 -22.95
CA ASP A 421 -9.94 -1.40 -23.69
C ASP A 421 -10.47 -0.18 -24.44
N TYR A 422 -10.38 1.02 -23.83
CA TYR A 422 -11.03 2.24 -24.32
C TYR A 422 -10.02 3.30 -24.79
N GLY A 423 -8.73 3.05 -24.64
CA GLY A 423 -7.68 3.96 -25.08
C GLY A 423 -7.64 5.30 -24.34
N LEU A 424 -8.27 5.40 -23.18
CA LEU A 424 -8.30 6.64 -22.41
C LEU A 424 -6.88 7.11 -22.04
N SER A 425 -6.72 8.41 -21.90
CA SER A 425 -5.50 8.99 -21.31
C SER A 425 -5.37 8.57 -19.84
N LEU A 426 -4.19 8.73 -19.25
CA LEU A 426 -4.00 8.44 -17.82
C LEU A 426 -4.94 9.31 -16.97
N GLU A 427 -5.07 10.59 -17.29
CA GLU A 427 -5.90 11.54 -16.58
C GLU A 427 -7.38 11.18 -16.69
N ASP A 428 -7.90 10.92 -17.91
CA ASP A 428 -9.30 10.52 -18.12
C ASP A 428 -9.60 9.21 -17.39
N ALA A 429 -8.69 8.23 -17.41
CA ALA A 429 -8.87 6.96 -16.70
C ALA A 429 -8.97 7.13 -15.18
N PHE A 430 -8.24 8.10 -14.60
CA PHE A 430 -8.33 8.43 -13.18
C PHE A 430 -9.59 9.20 -12.81
N HIS A 431 -10.10 10.04 -13.72
CA HIS A 431 -11.35 10.76 -13.55
C HIS A 431 -12.58 9.88 -13.76
N GLN A 432 -12.48 8.81 -14.55
CA GLN A 432 -13.59 7.91 -14.82
C GLN A 432 -14.20 7.39 -13.51
N PRO A 433 -15.55 7.48 -13.35
CA PRO A 433 -16.24 6.89 -12.20
C PRO A 433 -15.99 5.39 -12.11
N ARG A 434 -15.88 4.86 -10.89
CA ARG A 434 -15.56 3.47 -10.63
C ARG A 434 -16.59 2.76 -9.77
N ILE A 435 -16.50 1.44 -9.73
CA ILE A 435 -17.21 0.59 -8.78
C ILE A 435 -16.22 -0.12 -7.87
N ASP A 436 -16.69 -0.53 -6.69
CA ASP A 436 -16.01 -1.49 -5.83
C ASP A 436 -16.88 -2.75 -5.69
N MET A 437 -16.27 -3.90 -5.96
CA MET A 437 -16.79 -5.24 -5.72
C MET A 437 -15.66 -6.07 -5.14
N SER A 438 -15.42 -5.92 -3.84
CA SER A 438 -14.27 -6.51 -3.15
C SER A 438 -14.63 -7.77 -2.35
N GLY A 439 -15.47 -8.63 -2.94
CA GLY A 439 -15.82 -9.96 -2.42
C GLY A 439 -16.90 -9.95 -1.33
N GLY A 440 -17.81 -8.99 -1.39
CA GLY A 440 -19.05 -8.98 -0.63
C GLY A 440 -20.25 -9.26 -1.55
N GLU A 441 -21.46 -9.20 -0.99
CA GLU A 441 -22.73 -9.36 -1.74
C GLU A 441 -23.18 -8.06 -2.40
N MET A 442 -22.42 -6.97 -2.27
CA MET A 442 -22.83 -5.62 -2.62
C MET A 442 -21.79 -4.92 -3.50
N VAL A 443 -22.29 -4.25 -4.53
CA VAL A 443 -21.50 -3.30 -5.34
C VAL A 443 -21.61 -1.90 -4.75
N ILE A 444 -20.49 -1.25 -4.50
CA ILE A 444 -20.42 0.18 -4.21
C ILE A 444 -20.15 0.90 -5.54
N ALA A 445 -21.08 1.70 -6.00
CA ALA A 445 -21.00 2.43 -7.27
C ALA A 445 -20.74 3.91 -7.02
N ASP A 446 -19.83 4.52 -7.81
CA ASP A 446 -19.67 5.97 -7.79
C ASP A 446 -20.96 6.64 -8.22
N MET A 447 -21.46 7.58 -7.44
CA MET A 447 -22.72 8.26 -7.75
C MET A 447 -22.66 9.16 -9.01
N ALA A 448 -21.46 9.41 -9.54
CA ALA A 448 -21.25 10.09 -10.80
C ALA A 448 -21.49 9.18 -12.04
N LEU A 449 -21.71 7.88 -11.84
CA LEU A 449 -22.05 6.96 -12.92
C LEU A 449 -23.41 7.32 -13.55
N PRO A 450 -23.54 7.19 -14.88
CA PRO A 450 -24.82 7.36 -15.57
C PRO A 450 -25.93 6.47 -14.98
N ARG A 451 -27.15 6.96 -15.01
CA ARG A 451 -28.31 6.25 -14.45
C ARG A 451 -28.50 4.86 -15.04
N GLU A 452 -28.28 4.69 -16.33
CA GLU A 452 -28.36 3.41 -17.04
C GLU A 452 -27.33 2.39 -16.53
N VAL A 453 -26.12 2.84 -16.12
CA VAL A 453 -25.10 1.98 -15.51
C VAL A 453 -25.55 1.54 -14.12
N LEU A 454 -26.08 2.47 -13.32
CA LEU A 454 -26.57 2.16 -11.97
C LEU A 454 -27.75 1.18 -12.03
N ASP A 455 -28.68 1.35 -12.98
CA ASP A 455 -29.83 0.46 -13.16
C ASP A 455 -29.38 -0.94 -13.63
N ALA A 456 -28.39 -1.04 -14.52
CA ALA A 456 -27.84 -2.32 -14.97
C ALA A 456 -27.11 -3.08 -13.84
N LEU A 457 -26.36 -2.37 -12.99
CA LEU A 457 -25.73 -2.96 -11.80
C LEU A 457 -26.79 -3.44 -10.81
N ALA A 458 -27.80 -2.64 -10.53
CA ALA A 458 -28.87 -2.97 -9.59
C ALA A 458 -29.75 -4.15 -10.06
N ALA A 459 -29.82 -4.41 -11.36
CA ALA A 459 -30.49 -5.59 -11.91
C ALA A 459 -29.76 -6.91 -11.60
N SER A 460 -28.46 -6.87 -11.28
CA SER A 460 -27.62 -8.06 -11.06
C SER A 460 -27.07 -8.17 -9.64
N TYR A 461 -26.95 -7.04 -8.91
CA TYR A 461 -26.33 -6.98 -7.59
C TYR A 461 -27.07 -6.02 -6.66
N THR A 462 -26.99 -6.26 -5.35
CA THR A 462 -27.32 -5.21 -4.37
C THR A 462 -26.33 -4.05 -4.58
N THR A 463 -26.84 -2.90 -5.05
CA THR A 463 -26.01 -1.76 -5.41
C THR A 463 -26.27 -0.58 -4.49
N VAL A 464 -25.21 0.00 -3.94
CA VAL A 464 -25.23 1.23 -3.14
C VAL A 464 -24.37 2.27 -3.84
N THR A 465 -24.86 3.51 -3.86
CA THR A 465 -24.06 4.62 -4.40
C THR A 465 -23.26 5.32 -3.32
N ALA A 466 -22.04 5.73 -3.64
CA ALA A 466 -21.18 6.51 -2.78
C ALA A 466 -20.51 7.66 -3.55
N ARG A 467 -20.18 8.73 -2.86
CA ARG A 467 -19.36 9.82 -3.41
C ARG A 467 -17.89 9.50 -3.28
N ARG A 468 -17.08 9.95 -4.22
CA ARG A 468 -15.64 10.12 -3.96
C ARG A 468 -15.47 11.28 -2.98
N THR A 469 -14.77 11.02 -1.90
CA THR A 469 -14.49 12.00 -0.85
C THR A 469 -13.04 11.82 -0.41
N VAL A 470 -12.46 12.90 0.12
CA VAL A 470 -11.11 12.86 0.69
C VAL A 470 -11.07 11.91 1.90
N PHE A 471 -12.13 11.91 2.72
CA PHE A 471 -12.32 11.01 3.86
C PHE A 471 -13.81 10.99 4.28
N PRO A 472 -14.40 9.83 4.66
CA PRO A 472 -13.86 8.47 4.55
C PRO A 472 -13.81 7.97 3.10
N TYR A 473 -12.88 7.04 2.80
CA TYR A 473 -12.71 6.50 1.45
C TYR A 473 -13.82 5.51 1.08
N ALA A 474 -14.61 5.85 0.06
CA ALA A 474 -15.52 4.89 -0.56
C ALA A 474 -14.80 3.99 -1.58
N PHE A 475 -13.76 4.52 -2.22
CA PHE A 475 -12.96 3.86 -3.26
C PHE A 475 -11.47 3.87 -2.90
N ALA A 476 -10.67 3.02 -3.55
CA ALA A 476 -9.23 3.06 -3.39
C ALA A 476 -8.64 4.33 -4.03
N VAL A 477 -7.48 4.73 -3.51
CA VAL A 477 -6.75 5.94 -3.90
C VAL A 477 -5.57 5.53 -4.80
N PRO A 478 -5.70 5.63 -6.14
CA PRO A 478 -4.65 5.27 -7.08
C PRO A 478 -3.58 6.36 -7.22
N ALA A 479 -2.38 5.91 -7.65
CA ALA A 479 -1.36 6.75 -8.24
C ALA A 479 -0.75 6.00 -9.43
N GLY A 480 -0.39 6.71 -10.50
CA GLY A 480 0.12 6.08 -11.70
C GLY A 480 0.97 7.00 -12.55
N VAL A 481 1.83 6.39 -13.35
CA VAL A 481 2.60 7.07 -14.39
C VAL A 481 2.38 6.36 -15.73
N LEU A 482 2.46 7.12 -16.81
CA LEU A 482 2.37 6.61 -18.17
C LEU A 482 3.49 7.21 -19.02
N ARG A 483 4.07 6.38 -19.87
CA ARG A 483 5.03 6.77 -20.90
C ARG A 483 4.45 6.56 -22.28
N ASP A 484 4.45 7.62 -23.09
CA ASP A 484 4.10 7.59 -24.49
C ASP A 484 5.29 8.14 -25.30
N GLY A 485 5.97 7.27 -26.05
CA GLY A 485 7.23 7.60 -26.69
C GLY A 485 8.28 8.09 -25.69
N ALA A 486 8.61 9.38 -25.76
CA ALA A 486 9.55 10.04 -24.84
C ALA A 486 8.82 10.82 -23.72
N LEU A 487 7.51 10.99 -23.80
CA LEU A 487 6.73 11.77 -22.85
C LEU A 487 6.37 10.91 -21.62
N ASN A 488 6.70 11.40 -20.44
CA ASN A 488 6.33 10.82 -19.16
C ASN A 488 5.22 11.67 -18.51
N MET A 489 4.10 11.03 -18.17
CA MET A 489 2.95 11.63 -17.50
C MET A 489 2.74 10.97 -16.14
N GLY A 490 2.10 11.68 -15.21
CA GLY A 490 1.76 11.14 -13.89
C GLY A 490 0.41 11.67 -13.43
N CYS A 491 -0.32 10.86 -12.66
CA CYS A 491 -1.60 11.21 -12.08
C CYS A 491 -1.78 10.55 -10.72
N THR A 492 -2.49 11.22 -9.83
CA THR A 492 -2.92 10.69 -8.53
C THR A 492 -4.43 10.82 -8.39
N GLU A 493 -5.04 10.18 -7.38
CA GLU A 493 -6.46 10.30 -7.11
C GLU A 493 -6.87 11.76 -6.95
N ILE A 494 -7.91 12.16 -7.66
CA ILE A 494 -8.44 13.54 -7.66
C ILE A 494 -8.93 14.01 -6.29
N MET A 495 -9.34 13.08 -5.44
CA MET A 495 -9.78 13.35 -4.07
C MET A 495 -8.69 13.08 -3.04
N SER A 496 -7.42 13.05 -3.43
CA SER A 496 -6.29 12.98 -2.49
C SER A 496 -6.01 14.35 -1.89
N ALA A 497 -5.79 14.40 -0.56
CA ALA A 497 -5.47 15.65 0.12
C ALA A 497 -4.05 16.16 -0.21
N TRP A 498 -3.11 15.24 -0.45
CA TRP A 498 -1.68 15.53 -0.61
C TRP A 498 -1.05 14.93 -1.87
N GLY A 499 -1.80 14.12 -2.61
CA GLY A 499 -1.29 13.43 -3.78
C GLY A 499 -0.89 14.38 -4.89
N ASP A 500 0.26 14.10 -5.51
CA ASP A 500 0.73 14.87 -6.66
C ASP A 500 1.63 14.03 -7.57
N ALA A 501 1.81 14.49 -8.79
CA ALA A 501 2.74 13.95 -9.76
C ALA A 501 3.79 15.00 -10.11
N VAL A 502 5.06 14.71 -9.78
CA VAL A 502 6.17 15.65 -9.92
C VAL A 502 7.13 15.16 -11.01
N ALA A 503 7.35 16.02 -11.98
CA ALA A 503 8.34 15.77 -13.04
C ALA A 503 9.75 16.10 -12.54
N GLU A 504 10.74 15.31 -12.97
CA GLU A 504 12.14 15.76 -12.89
C GLU A 504 12.35 17.02 -13.72
N ARG A 505 13.07 18.00 -13.20
CA ARG A 505 13.41 19.20 -13.93
C ARG A 505 14.49 18.88 -14.97
N THR A 506 14.34 19.40 -16.17
CA THR A 506 15.43 19.38 -17.15
C THR A 506 16.37 20.54 -16.84
N THR A 507 17.61 20.24 -16.42
CA THR A 507 18.68 21.24 -16.49
C THR A 507 18.88 21.58 -17.95
N SER A 508 18.44 22.79 -18.34
CA SER A 508 18.69 23.38 -19.66
C SER A 508 20.17 23.66 -19.87
#